data_174cf42933ee86f3ab23a59eb215bad0
#
_entry.id   174cf42933ee86f3ab23a59eb215bad0
#
_cell.length_a   1.000
_cell.length_b   1.000
_cell.length_c   1.000
_cell.angle_alpha   90.00
_cell.angle_beta   90.00
_cell.angle_gamma   90.00
#
_symmetry.space_group_name_H-M   'P 1'
#
loop_
_entity.id
_entity.type
_entity.pdbx_description
1 polymer ?
#
loop_
_entity_poly.entity_id
_entity_poly.type
_entity_poly.pdbx_seq_one_letter_code
_entity_poly.pdbx_strand_id
1 'polypeptide(L)'
;MKTKLFVSFTAFVAASVLMCSCSNEESADSNNNSNSNGQLTAFTGGIVTEAPMEREQIGTPEISTEVPGFLTRITMKRQGIGEKGTFLWEPKDVIYVEDDNNQLRKGKSTITDAIARTTFLVDGSYTKKEYKVYYYGTKSDAIEKKKVVIANNQTLEAFNNTKHFGASGDCGVAQAKKTTDAGKSGYSFELAHKASYLCFLPYIPTQEERNAYKIKSIEIWSGSKIAGTYSNIAGTYELTQDGLSNGTNETNKITLKVGTDGLMLANKATGAKSIENSLYAVIAPGTYTLKVDYTVFDTKTNEEKKITKYYKEHNFGANKICDIPVCLGSTDFYSGYNYYMWDAVKNYWSGHEWDTSDIWQPTETDIYPPFYPQSKDDAGDRWYHEGVGPLEASNTLFKKLPNANEMAWYILKGCAFWDDTEKWTAFGKTYTGGIWLKKLSVIAKENKKYTGDLKEADPFGSDLRTNNPDPLHPIYYSATIGRPTDSEINSYFFLPALGNYHEGNLEDNTFTSVGLYWSSSVPNDDPKLAYSMYFGEGFVMLQRTDRAHGCVAAQPFESFR
;
A
#
# COMPACT_ATOMS: atom_id res chain seq x y z
N MET A 1 63.75 -4.76 9.54
CA MET A 1 64.06 -4.26 8.19
C MET A 1 63.01 -4.81 7.23
N LYS A 2 62.02 -4.02 6.86
CA LYS A 2 61.29 -4.03 5.59
C LYS A 2 60.23 -2.96 5.67
N THR A 3 60.42 -1.96 4.87
CA THR A 3 59.74 -0.67 4.75
C THR A 3 58.34 -0.83 4.23
N LYS A 4 57.38 -0.18 4.88
CA LYS A 4 55.99 -0.02 4.35
C LYS A 4 55.94 1.21 3.47
N LEU A 5 55.56 1.02 2.22
CA LEU A 5 55.31 2.10 1.25
C LEU A 5 53.83 2.53 1.35
N PHE A 6 53.59 3.75 1.76
CA PHE A 6 52.29 4.42 1.68
C PHE A 6 52.17 5.08 0.29
N VAL A 7 51.15 4.66 -0.47
CA VAL A 7 50.77 5.38 -1.70
C VAL A 7 49.54 6.19 -1.39
N SER A 8 49.70 7.51 -1.38
CA SER A 8 48.65 8.50 -1.27
C SER A 8 48.06 8.76 -2.67
N PHE A 9 46.77 8.49 -2.88
CA PHE A 9 46.07 8.87 -4.09
C PHE A 9 45.35 10.21 -3.85
N THR A 10 45.91 11.26 -4.41
CA THR A 10 45.27 12.58 -4.49
C THR A 10 44.39 12.61 -5.74
N ALA A 11 43.05 12.68 -5.55
CA ALA A 11 42.12 12.86 -6.65
C ALA A 11 42.08 14.33 -7.08
N PHE A 12 42.52 14.61 -8.28
CA PHE A 12 42.36 15.89 -8.97
C PHE A 12 40.96 15.96 -9.57
N VAL A 13 40.14 16.87 -9.08
CA VAL A 13 38.90 17.27 -9.73
C VAL A 13 39.22 18.34 -10.77
N ALA A 14 39.19 17.98 -12.03
CA ALA A 14 39.27 18.92 -13.14
C ALA A 14 37.86 19.39 -13.51
N ALA A 15 37.54 20.62 -13.17
CA ALA A 15 36.35 21.31 -13.69
C ALA A 15 36.66 21.82 -15.11
N SER A 16 36.08 21.16 -16.11
CA SER A 16 36.08 21.62 -17.49
C SER A 16 34.93 22.61 -17.73
N VAL A 17 35.25 23.89 -17.74
CA VAL A 17 34.38 24.95 -18.25
C VAL A 17 34.46 24.93 -19.77
N LEU A 18 33.41 24.49 -20.43
CA LEU A 18 33.24 24.61 -21.88
C LEU A 18 32.63 26.00 -22.16
N MET A 19 33.47 26.92 -22.53
CA MET A 19 33.09 28.17 -23.17
C MET A 19 32.71 27.84 -24.63
N CYS A 20 31.43 27.97 -24.99
CA CYS A 20 31.03 28.01 -26.39
C CYS A 20 30.92 29.45 -26.82
N SER A 21 31.95 29.91 -27.52
CA SER A 21 31.99 31.19 -28.23
C SER A 21 31.23 31.05 -29.55
N CYS A 22 30.22 31.86 -29.76
CA CYS A 22 29.66 32.11 -31.08
C CYS A 22 29.90 33.56 -31.43
N SER A 23 30.87 33.79 -32.28
CA SER A 23 30.96 34.98 -33.13
C SER A 23 30.35 34.63 -34.48
N ASN A 24 29.42 35.43 -34.97
CA ASN A 24 29.55 36.16 -36.22
C ASN A 24 28.29 37.00 -36.48
N GLU A 25 28.53 38.30 -36.53
CA GLU A 25 27.67 39.23 -37.23
C GLU A 25 27.98 39.12 -38.73
N GLU A 26 26.95 39.03 -39.54
CA GLU A 26 26.95 39.56 -40.89
C GLU A 26 25.60 40.20 -41.17
N SER A 27 25.67 41.50 -41.41
CA SER A 27 24.61 42.33 -41.95
C SER A 27 24.43 42.01 -43.44
N ALA A 28 23.23 41.74 -43.87
CA ALA A 28 22.88 41.83 -45.29
C ALA A 28 21.42 42.29 -45.43
N ASP A 29 21.30 43.20 -46.28
CA ASP A 29 20.24 44.10 -46.69
C ASP A 29 18.87 43.47 -47.02
N SER A 30 17.89 44.37 -46.88
CA SER A 30 16.50 44.30 -47.28
C SER A 30 16.26 43.63 -48.66
N ASN A 31 15.33 42.64 -48.65
CA ASN A 31 14.36 42.56 -49.75
C ASN A 31 13.02 41.94 -49.25
N ASN A 32 11.96 42.72 -49.43
CA ASN A 32 10.58 42.37 -49.21
C ASN A 32 10.22 41.05 -49.93
N ASN A 33 9.83 40.04 -49.10
CA ASN A 33 8.86 39.07 -49.56
C ASN A 33 8.06 38.58 -48.36
N SER A 34 6.78 38.89 -48.35
CA SER A 34 5.80 38.54 -47.32
C SER A 34 5.62 37.00 -47.25
N ASN A 35 6.42 36.39 -46.34
CA ASN A 35 6.09 35.08 -45.76
C ASN A 35 6.09 35.27 -44.26
N SER A 36 4.97 35.04 -43.59
CA SER A 36 4.79 35.12 -42.16
C SER A 36 5.67 34.10 -41.44
N ASN A 37 6.95 34.46 -41.20
CA ASN A 37 7.77 33.76 -40.23
C ASN A 37 7.24 34.15 -38.84
N GLY A 38 6.36 33.34 -38.27
CA GLY A 38 5.92 33.48 -36.88
C GLY A 38 7.11 33.56 -35.94
N GLN A 39 7.20 34.61 -35.15
CA GLN A 39 8.26 34.80 -34.17
C GLN A 39 8.15 33.70 -33.11
N LEU A 40 9.13 32.81 -33.00
CA LEU A 40 9.17 31.75 -31.99
C LEU A 40 9.54 32.35 -30.62
N THR A 41 8.71 32.09 -29.64
CA THR A 41 8.92 32.53 -28.25
C THR A 41 9.30 31.31 -27.37
N ALA A 42 10.32 31.51 -26.52
CA ALA A 42 10.82 30.48 -25.62
C ALA A 42 9.97 30.39 -24.34
N PHE A 43 9.48 29.20 -24.04
CA PHE A 43 8.82 28.83 -22.77
C PHE A 43 9.64 27.76 -22.09
N THR A 44 10.27 28.10 -20.97
CA THR A 44 11.14 27.17 -20.22
C THR A 44 10.44 26.65 -18.99
N GLY A 45 10.15 25.35 -18.96
CA GLY A 45 9.50 24.68 -17.84
C GLY A 45 10.44 23.81 -17.02
N GLY A 46 10.30 23.81 -15.73
CA GLY A 46 11.11 23.06 -14.79
C GLY A 46 10.46 22.86 -13.43
N ILE A 47 11.22 22.36 -12.48
CA ILE A 47 10.80 21.85 -11.17
C ILE A 47 11.03 22.89 -10.08
N VAL A 48 10.05 23.02 -9.14
CA VAL A 48 10.25 23.66 -7.83
C VAL A 48 10.38 22.59 -6.75
N THR A 49 11.38 22.73 -5.90
CA THR A 49 11.55 21.93 -4.67
C THR A 49 10.94 22.69 -3.50
N GLU A 50 9.90 22.15 -2.87
CA GLU A 50 9.38 22.65 -1.59
C GLU A 50 9.42 21.59 -0.49
N ALA A 51 9.43 22.06 0.77
CA ALA A 51 9.71 21.30 1.98
C ALA A 51 8.63 20.29 2.40
N PRO A 52 8.93 19.32 3.28
CA PRO A 52 8.04 18.20 3.62
C PRO A 52 6.90 18.62 4.53
N MET A 53 5.71 18.04 4.32
CA MET A 53 4.58 18.09 5.26
C MET A 53 4.51 16.82 6.11
N GLU A 54 4.07 16.99 7.36
CA GLU A 54 4.01 15.98 8.41
C GLU A 54 3.03 14.82 8.11
N ARG A 55 3.35 13.65 8.68
CA ARG A 55 2.61 12.39 8.52
C ARG A 55 1.40 12.32 9.47
N GLU A 56 0.25 11.91 8.96
CA GLU A 56 -0.80 11.27 9.75
C GLU A 56 -0.91 9.79 9.37
N GLN A 57 -0.84 8.91 10.38
CA GLN A 57 -1.03 7.46 10.22
C GLN A 57 -2.48 7.10 10.49
N ILE A 58 -3.13 6.41 9.55
CA ILE A 58 -4.47 5.84 9.73
C ILE A 58 -4.39 4.33 9.44
N GLY A 59 -4.88 3.52 10.39
CA GLY A 59 -4.70 2.05 10.44
C GLY A 59 -5.49 1.19 9.46
N THR A 60 -4.87 0.18 9.03
CA THR A 60 -4.94 -1.06 8.22
C THR A 60 -6.21 -1.46 7.48
N PRO A 61 -6.10 -2.06 6.25
CA PRO A 61 -4.99 -2.00 5.31
C PRO A 61 -4.93 -0.63 4.63
N GLU A 62 -3.81 -0.01 4.83
CA GLU A 62 -3.68 1.42 4.65
C GLU A 62 -3.31 1.80 3.22
N ILE A 63 -4.03 2.77 2.69
CA ILE A 63 -3.51 3.66 1.68
C ILE A 63 -2.52 4.56 2.44
N SER A 64 -1.22 4.30 2.30
CA SER A 64 -0.21 5.09 3.00
C SER A 64 -0.08 6.47 2.38
N THR A 65 -0.21 7.47 3.22
CA THR A 65 0.12 8.89 3.06
C THR A 65 0.20 9.46 1.66
N GLU A 66 -0.70 10.40 1.37
CA GLU A 66 -0.59 11.31 0.24
C GLU A 66 0.75 12.07 0.28
N VAL A 67 1.57 11.86 -0.75
CA VAL A 67 2.72 12.71 -1.00
C VAL A 67 2.29 13.80 -1.97
N PRO A 68 2.46 15.09 -1.68
CA PRO A 68 2.25 16.13 -2.67
C PRO A 68 3.15 15.85 -3.87
N GLY A 69 2.57 15.49 -5.01
CA GLY A 69 3.29 15.35 -6.26
C GLY A 69 3.76 16.74 -6.71
N PHE A 70 5.00 16.87 -7.13
CA PHE A 70 5.51 18.10 -7.73
C PHE A 70 5.85 17.86 -9.20
N LEU A 71 5.18 18.59 -10.03
CA LEU A 71 5.56 19.24 -11.27
C LEU A 71 6.18 18.43 -12.41
N THR A 72 5.40 18.32 -13.44
CA THR A 72 5.64 18.12 -14.87
C THR A 72 6.29 16.84 -15.30
N ARG A 73 5.50 15.88 -15.88
CA ARG A 73 6.06 15.03 -16.92
C ARG A 73 5.45 13.68 -17.13
N ILE A 74 5.77 13.06 -18.27
CA ILE A 74 5.30 11.74 -18.69
C ILE A 74 5.96 10.61 -17.92
N THR A 75 7.19 10.77 -17.44
CA THR A 75 7.81 9.79 -16.55
C THR A 75 8.09 10.35 -15.17
N MET A 76 8.07 9.49 -14.19
CA MET A 76 8.31 9.83 -12.80
C MET A 76 9.36 8.90 -12.21
N LYS A 77 10.32 9.45 -11.46
CA LYS A 77 11.27 8.69 -10.65
C LYS A 77 10.96 8.91 -9.17
N ARG A 78 10.91 7.82 -8.39
CA ARG A 78 10.78 7.84 -6.93
C ARG A 78 11.92 7.07 -6.30
N GLN A 79 12.31 7.46 -5.07
CA GLN A 79 13.37 6.81 -4.31
C GLN A 79 12.81 5.86 -3.24
N GLY A 80 11.57 6.08 -2.77
CA GLY A 80 10.98 5.28 -1.71
C GLY A 80 9.49 5.52 -1.53
N ILE A 81 8.89 4.75 -0.64
CA ILE A 81 7.51 4.90 -0.20
C ILE A 81 7.39 6.17 0.62
N GLY A 82 6.31 6.93 0.39
CA GLY A 82 6.11 8.23 1.02
C GLY A 82 7.03 9.34 0.48
N GLU A 83 7.92 9.02 -0.49
CA GLU A 83 8.79 10.02 -1.11
C GLU A 83 8.11 10.69 -2.30
N LYS A 84 8.51 11.93 -2.56
CA LYS A 84 8.02 12.68 -3.71
C LYS A 84 8.48 12.07 -5.03
N GLY A 85 7.63 12.09 -6.04
CA GLY A 85 8.01 11.74 -7.41
C GLY A 85 8.70 12.90 -8.11
N THR A 86 9.85 12.66 -8.73
CA THR A 86 10.44 13.59 -9.67
C THR A 86 9.99 13.25 -11.07
N PHE A 87 9.14 14.06 -11.63
CA PHE A 87 8.65 13.86 -12.99
C PHE A 87 9.65 14.39 -14.02
N LEU A 88 9.72 13.86 -15.24
CA LEU A 88 10.71 14.20 -16.29
C LEU A 88 10.06 14.35 -17.66
N TRP A 89 10.32 15.45 -18.38
CA TRP A 89 9.95 15.58 -19.78
C TRP A 89 10.58 14.45 -20.58
N GLU A 90 9.81 13.84 -21.46
CA GLU A 90 10.27 12.77 -22.34
C GLU A 90 10.35 13.28 -23.80
N PRO A 91 11.09 12.59 -24.69
CA PRO A 91 11.07 12.89 -26.11
C PRO A 91 9.64 12.89 -26.67
N LYS A 92 9.32 13.92 -27.48
CA LYS A 92 8.00 14.19 -28.07
C LYS A 92 6.96 14.80 -27.14
N ASP A 93 7.27 15.09 -25.88
CA ASP A 93 6.40 15.90 -25.05
C ASP A 93 6.21 17.28 -25.65
N VAL A 94 4.99 17.78 -25.55
CA VAL A 94 4.62 19.11 -26.05
C VAL A 94 3.76 19.84 -25.05
N ILE A 95 3.94 21.15 -25.00
CA ILE A 95 3.03 22.04 -24.27
C ILE A 95 2.16 22.82 -25.25
N TYR A 96 1.09 23.38 -24.72
CA TYR A 96 0.21 24.28 -25.45
C TYR A 96 0.10 25.58 -24.69
N VAL A 97 0.20 26.70 -25.40
CA VAL A 97 0.13 28.05 -24.80
C VAL A 97 -0.92 28.88 -25.55
N GLU A 98 -1.78 29.57 -24.83
CA GLU A 98 -2.70 30.54 -25.45
C GLU A 98 -1.94 31.84 -25.78
N ASP A 99 -1.94 32.23 -27.07
CA ASP A 99 -1.29 33.46 -27.54
C ASP A 99 -2.13 34.72 -27.21
N ASP A 100 -1.67 35.90 -27.63
CA ASP A 100 -2.37 37.17 -27.45
C ASP A 100 -3.76 37.20 -28.11
N ASN A 101 -3.99 36.36 -29.13
CA ASN A 101 -5.22 36.22 -29.85
C ASN A 101 -6.11 35.09 -29.28
N ASN A 102 -5.78 34.54 -28.10
CA ASN A 102 -6.43 33.40 -27.44
C ASN A 102 -6.42 32.12 -28.30
N GLN A 103 -5.45 31.99 -29.22
CA GLN A 103 -5.24 30.79 -29.99
C GLN A 103 -4.30 29.85 -29.24
N LEU A 104 -4.71 28.58 -29.12
CA LEU A 104 -3.91 27.55 -28.47
C LEU A 104 -2.78 27.11 -29.42
N ARG A 105 -1.54 27.48 -29.10
CA ARG A 105 -0.35 27.20 -29.90
C ARG A 105 0.43 26.04 -29.34
N LYS A 106 0.87 25.14 -30.22
CA LYS A 106 1.66 23.96 -29.87
C LYS A 106 3.15 24.30 -29.79
N GLY A 107 3.78 24.01 -28.65
CA GLY A 107 5.23 24.15 -28.47
C GLY A 107 6.01 22.98 -29.09
N LYS A 108 7.22 23.27 -29.54
CA LYS A 108 8.19 22.28 -30.04
C LYS A 108 9.39 22.23 -29.11
N SER A 109 9.88 21.04 -28.80
CA SER A 109 11.11 20.84 -28.01
C SER A 109 12.09 19.94 -28.73
N THR A 110 13.34 19.95 -28.30
CA THR A 110 14.43 19.10 -28.81
C THR A 110 14.86 18.06 -27.79
N ILE A 111 13.91 17.57 -26.98
CA ILE A 111 14.18 16.59 -25.94
C ILE A 111 14.59 15.26 -26.61
N THR A 112 15.79 14.78 -26.26
CA THR A 112 16.34 13.49 -26.70
C THR A 112 16.27 12.44 -25.61
N ASP A 113 16.34 12.87 -24.34
CA ASP A 113 16.34 12.03 -23.15
C ASP A 113 15.48 12.65 -22.06
N ALA A 114 15.02 11.81 -21.12
CA ALA A 114 14.22 12.27 -19.97
C ALA A 114 14.94 13.36 -19.16
N ILE A 115 14.36 14.55 -19.10
CA ILE A 115 15.00 15.73 -18.51
C ILE A 115 14.08 16.54 -17.57
N ALA A 116 14.70 17.08 -16.51
CA ALA A 116 14.01 17.84 -15.48
C ALA A 116 13.46 19.19 -15.94
N ARG A 117 14.11 19.88 -16.80
CA ARG A 117 13.75 21.21 -17.27
C ARG A 117 14.11 21.34 -18.75
N THR A 118 13.21 21.89 -19.54
CA THR A 118 13.45 22.08 -20.98
C THR A 118 12.78 23.35 -21.47
N THR A 119 13.18 23.76 -22.69
CA THR A 119 12.61 24.91 -23.38
C THR A 119 11.75 24.43 -24.55
N PHE A 120 10.55 24.95 -24.64
CA PHE A 120 9.66 24.79 -25.76
C PHE A 120 9.62 26.08 -26.57
N LEU A 121 9.78 25.97 -27.87
CA LEU A 121 9.60 27.08 -28.80
C LEU A 121 8.16 27.09 -29.30
N VAL A 122 7.44 28.16 -29.03
CA VAL A 122 6.01 28.31 -29.34
C VAL A 122 5.83 29.44 -30.34
N ASP A 123 5.12 29.16 -31.40
CA ASP A 123 4.72 30.13 -32.42
C ASP A 123 3.59 31.01 -31.91
N GLY A 124 3.56 32.28 -32.29
CA GLY A 124 2.50 33.23 -31.93
C GLY A 124 3.00 34.54 -31.35
N SER A 125 2.06 35.41 -30.96
CA SER A 125 2.36 36.71 -30.33
C SER A 125 2.22 36.61 -28.82
N TYR A 126 3.25 37.05 -28.07
CA TYR A 126 3.34 36.97 -26.63
C TYR A 126 3.88 38.29 -26.05
N THR A 127 2.98 39.23 -25.80
CA THR A 127 3.34 40.58 -25.29
C THR A 127 3.02 40.77 -23.82
N LYS A 128 2.13 39.96 -23.24
CA LYS A 128 1.66 40.04 -21.85
C LYS A 128 2.72 39.55 -20.87
N LYS A 129 2.54 39.87 -19.59
CA LYS A 129 3.45 39.44 -18.51
C LYS A 129 3.33 37.95 -18.19
N GLU A 130 2.15 37.36 -18.42
CA GLU A 130 1.83 35.98 -18.06
C GLU A 130 0.97 35.30 -19.12
N TYR A 131 1.15 33.98 -19.29
CA TYR A 131 0.38 33.13 -20.20
C TYR A 131 0.02 31.81 -19.57
N LYS A 132 -1.14 31.27 -19.91
CA LYS A 132 -1.58 29.94 -19.51
C LYS A 132 -0.88 28.89 -20.35
N VAL A 133 -0.29 27.89 -19.66
CA VAL A 133 0.36 26.73 -20.27
C VAL A 133 -0.43 25.49 -19.92
N TYR A 134 -0.59 24.58 -20.89
CA TYR A 134 -1.30 23.34 -20.75
C TYR A 134 -0.47 22.16 -21.26
N TYR A 135 -0.56 21.03 -20.55
CA TYR A 135 -0.08 19.74 -20.98
C TYR A 135 -1.26 18.75 -20.97
N TYR A 136 -1.61 18.21 -22.12
CA TYR A 136 -2.79 17.35 -22.30
C TYR A 136 -2.46 15.85 -22.37
N GLY A 137 -1.24 15.44 -22.06
CA GLY A 137 -0.78 14.08 -22.31
C GLY A 137 -0.48 13.83 -23.80
N THR A 138 -0.61 12.59 -24.24
CA THR A 138 -0.19 12.19 -25.61
C THR A 138 -1.34 11.81 -26.55
N LYS A 139 -2.60 11.80 -26.12
CA LYS A 139 -3.76 11.45 -26.96
C LYS A 139 -4.21 12.64 -27.83
N SER A 140 -3.78 12.64 -29.09
CA SER A 140 -3.96 13.75 -30.04
C SER A 140 -5.40 14.19 -30.28
N ASP A 141 -6.35 13.27 -30.36
CA ASP A 141 -7.75 13.56 -30.72
C ASP A 141 -8.51 14.37 -29.67
N ALA A 142 -8.05 14.32 -28.41
CA ALA A 142 -8.62 15.10 -27.33
C ALA A 142 -8.01 16.52 -27.25
N ILE A 143 -6.77 16.70 -27.70
CA ILE A 143 -6.01 17.94 -27.57
C ILE A 143 -6.62 19.07 -28.41
N GLU A 144 -7.06 18.80 -29.64
CA GLU A 144 -7.71 19.78 -30.50
C GLU A 144 -8.98 20.38 -29.87
N LYS A 145 -9.62 19.60 -28.97
CA LYS A 145 -10.82 19.99 -28.24
C LYS A 145 -10.52 20.51 -26.82
N LYS A 146 -9.25 20.75 -26.47
CA LYS A 146 -8.79 21.12 -25.12
C LYS A 146 -9.19 20.09 -24.04
N LYS A 147 -9.24 18.82 -24.40
CA LYS A 147 -9.68 17.71 -23.53
C LYS A 147 -8.54 16.76 -23.21
N VAL A 148 -8.66 16.14 -22.04
CA VAL A 148 -7.78 15.06 -21.55
C VAL A 148 -8.56 13.77 -21.48
N VAL A 149 -7.96 12.67 -21.87
CA VAL A 149 -8.54 11.34 -21.72
C VAL A 149 -7.78 10.57 -20.64
N ILE A 150 -8.38 10.41 -19.47
CA ILE A 150 -7.92 9.42 -18.49
C ILE A 150 -8.42 8.06 -18.97
N ALA A 151 -7.48 7.21 -19.37
CA ALA A 151 -7.78 5.96 -20.04
C ALA A 151 -8.32 4.92 -19.06
N ASN A 152 -9.40 4.25 -19.42
CA ASN A 152 -9.93 3.10 -18.69
C ASN A 152 -9.15 1.80 -18.97
N ASN A 153 -8.31 1.79 -20.01
CA ASN A 153 -7.35 0.71 -20.28
C ASN A 153 -5.95 1.32 -20.33
N GLN A 154 -5.13 0.93 -19.38
CA GLN A 154 -3.75 1.39 -19.23
C GLN A 154 -2.81 0.18 -19.36
N THR A 155 -1.60 0.39 -19.86
CA THR A 155 -0.61 -0.69 -20.02
C THR A 155 0.71 -0.24 -19.43
N LEU A 156 1.27 -1.03 -18.53
CA LEU A 156 2.55 -0.83 -17.89
C LEU A 156 3.49 -1.96 -18.33
N GLU A 157 4.68 -1.61 -18.82
CA GLU A 157 5.61 -2.59 -19.44
C GLU A 157 6.54 -3.25 -18.42
N ALA A 158 6.92 -2.55 -17.35
CA ALA A 158 7.86 -3.01 -16.34
C ALA A 158 7.54 -2.43 -14.96
N PHE A 159 7.96 -3.10 -13.90
CA PHE A 159 7.91 -2.54 -12.55
C PHE A 159 8.68 -1.23 -12.47
N ASN A 160 8.25 -0.37 -11.55
CA ASN A 160 8.82 0.96 -11.29
C ASN A 160 8.98 1.81 -12.57
N ASN A 161 8.03 1.69 -13.49
CA ASN A 161 8.01 2.36 -14.78
C ASN A 161 6.73 3.18 -14.94
N THR A 162 6.87 4.44 -15.35
CA THR A 162 5.77 5.40 -15.51
C THR A 162 5.66 5.97 -16.94
N LYS A 163 6.34 5.35 -17.92
CA LYS A 163 6.33 5.80 -19.34
C LYS A 163 4.94 5.86 -19.97
N HIS A 164 3.99 5.14 -19.40
CA HIS A 164 2.60 5.14 -19.87
C HIS A 164 1.76 6.33 -19.38
N PHE A 165 2.27 7.17 -18.47
CA PHE A 165 1.48 8.24 -17.82
C PHE A 165 0.83 9.17 -18.83
N GLY A 166 1.58 9.71 -19.79
CA GLY A 166 1.01 10.60 -20.81
C GLY A 166 -0.08 9.95 -21.66
N ALA A 167 0.07 8.66 -22.00
CA ALA A 167 -0.95 7.91 -22.73
C ALA A 167 -2.13 7.49 -21.85
N SER A 168 -1.93 7.41 -20.55
CA SER A 168 -2.95 7.07 -19.56
C SER A 168 -3.77 8.26 -19.08
N GLY A 169 -3.39 9.49 -19.43
CA GLY A 169 -4.15 10.70 -19.12
C GLY A 169 -3.48 11.64 -18.12
N ASP A 170 -2.16 11.48 -17.89
CA ASP A 170 -1.42 12.50 -17.17
C ASP A 170 -1.55 13.85 -17.88
N CYS A 171 -1.80 14.91 -17.10
CA CYS A 171 -2.06 16.25 -17.60
C CYS A 171 -1.67 17.29 -16.57
N GLY A 172 -1.45 18.52 -17.03
CA GLY A 172 -1.07 19.59 -16.13
C GLY A 172 -1.29 20.98 -16.70
N VAL A 173 -1.25 21.97 -15.82
CA VAL A 173 -1.40 23.38 -16.16
C VAL A 173 -0.35 24.22 -15.44
N ALA A 174 -0.01 25.37 -16.02
CA ALA A 174 0.87 26.35 -15.40
C ALA A 174 0.49 27.78 -15.80
N GLN A 175 1.00 28.74 -15.01
CA GLN A 175 1.05 30.14 -15.37
C GLN A 175 2.53 30.47 -15.69
N ALA A 176 2.83 30.67 -16.99
CA ALA A 176 4.15 31.09 -17.42
C ALA A 176 4.34 32.60 -17.19
N LYS A 177 5.45 32.99 -16.58
CA LYS A 177 5.79 34.37 -16.28
C LYS A 177 6.97 34.85 -17.14
N LYS A 178 6.91 36.10 -17.61
CA LYS A 178 7.98 36.66 -18.39
C LYS A 178 9.29 36.71 -17.59
N THR A 179 10.36 36.18 -18.17
CA THR A 179 11.70 36.22 -17.55
C THR A 179 12.36 37.56 -17.82
N THR A 180 12.98 38.11 -16.78
CA THR A 180 13.68 39.39 -16.81
C THR A 180 15.18 39.24 -16.77
N ASP A 181 15.71 38.02 -16.89
CA ASP A 181 17.15 37.76 -16.84
C ASP A 181 17.87 38.34 -18.04
N ALA A 182 18.99 39.02 -17.78
CA ALA A 182 19.77 39.76 -18.74
C ALA A 182 20.11 38.90 -19.98
N GLY A 183 19.52 39.28 -21.12
CA GLY A 183 19.87 38.75 -22.44
C GLY A 183 19.00 37.57 -22.95
N LYS A 184 18.00 37.10 -22.22
CA LYS A 184 17.08 36.05 -22.71
C LYS A 184 15.63 36.51 -22.56
N SER A 185 14.97 36.88 -23.64
CA SER A 185 13.52 37.11 -23.65
C SER A 185 12.78 35.80 -23.76
N GLY A 186 11.89 35.52 -22.80
CA GLY A 186 11.08 34.31 -22.79
C GLY A 186 10.20 34.24 -21.55
N TYR A 187 9.61 33.07 -21.34
CA TYR A 187 8.74 32.81 -20.21
C TYR A 187 9.22 31.58 -19.45
N SER A 188 9.10 31.59 -18.12
CA SER A 188 9.33 30.45 -17.26
C SER A 188 8.04 29.98 -16.64
N PHE A 189 7.88 28.66 -16.47
CA PHE A 189 6.71 28.06 -15.87
C PHE A 189 7.05 26.83 -15.03
N GLU A 190 6.13 26.50 -14.13
CA GLU A 190 6.12 25.28 -13.34
C GLU A 190 4.75 24.63 -13.53
N LEU A 191 4.71 23.42 -14.10
CA LEU A 191 3.46 22.75 -14.42
C LEU A 191 2.90 22.01 -13.18
N ALA A 192 1.68 22.23 -12.80
CA ALA A 192 0.98 21.48 -11.78
C ALA A 192 0.13 20.39 -12.41
N HIS A 193 0.38 19.13 -12.05
CA HIS A 193 -0.42 18.00 -12.52
C HIS A 193 -1.87 18.09 -12.04
N LYS A 194 -2.80 17.62 -12.85
CA LYS A 194 -4.25 17.65 -12.57
C LYS A 194 -4.87 16.25 -12.53
N ALA A 195 -4.13 15.20 -12.83
CA ALA A 195 -4.49 13.81 -12.56
C ALA A 195 -4.05 13.40 -11.15
N SER A 196 -4.50 12.24 -10.69
CA SER A 196 -4.03 11.55 -9.49
C SER A 196 -3.41 10.20 -9.86
N TYR A 197 -2.55 9.65 -8.99
CA TYR A 197 -1.77 8.45 -9.30
C TYR A 197 -1.91 7.42 -8.18
N LEU A 198 -2.25 6.19 -8.55
CA LEU A 198 -2.17 5.03 -7.65
C LEU A 198 -0.81 4.36 -7.85
N CYS A 199 -0.15 4.01 -6.77
CA CYS A 199 1.08 3.24 -6.75
C CYS A 199 0.84 1.94 -5.98
N PHE A 200 0.51 0.86 -6.68
CA PHE A 200 0.40 -0.46 -6.07
C PHE A 200 1.79 -1.01 -5.78
N LEU A 201 1.96 -1.53 -4.58
CA LEU A 201 3.22 -2.07 -4.05
C LEU A 201 3.05 -3.55 -3.72
N PRO A 202 2.94 -4.43 -4.75
CA PRO A 202 2.76 -5.85 -4.53
C PRO A 202 4.03 -6.47 -3.94
N TYR A 203 3.83 -7.33 -2.95
CA TYR A 203 4.89 -8.15 -2.37
C TYR A 203 4.39 -9.55 -2.08
N ILE A 204 5.32 -10.50 -1.98
CA ILE A 204 5.07 -11.89 -1.60
C ILE A 204 6.15 -12.28 -0.59
N PRO A 205 5.78 -12.70 0.64
CA PRO A 205 6.74 -13.05 1.69
C PRO A 205 7.61 -14.25 1.32
N THR A 206 7.02 -15.32 0.81
CA THR A 206 7.73 -16.57 0.54
C THR A 206 8.52 -16.54 -0.77
N GLN A 207 9.78 -17.06 -0.75
CA GLN A 207 10.60 -17.14 -1.96
C GLN A 207 10.00 -18.09 -3.00
N GLU A 208 9.35 -19.14 -2.55
CA GLU A 208 8.74 -20.14 -3.41
C GLU A 208 7.64 -19.54 -4.28
N GLU A 209 6.71 -18.81 -3.67
CA GLU A 209 5.63 -18.12 -4.39
C GLU A 209 6.16 -16.96 -5.25
N ARG A 210 7.15 -16.20 -4.75
CA ARG A 210 7.80 -15.15 -5.57
C ARG A 210 8.36 -15.69 -6.88
N ASN A 211 8.94 -16.89 -6.85
CA ASN A 211 9.52 -17.53 -8.03
C ASN A 211 8.45 -18.15 -8.94
N ALA A 212 7.22 -18.30 -8.47
CA ALA A 212 6.14 -18.91 -9.22
C ALA A 212 5.14 -17.88 -9.80
N TYR A 213 4.93 -16.76 -9.13
CA TYR A 213 3.82 -15.86 -9.45
C TYR A 213 4.22 -14.73 -10.39
N LYS A 214 3.40 -14.54 -11.43
CA LYS A 214 3.40 -13.35 -12.29
C LYS A 214 2.14 -12.53 -12.02
N ILE A 215 2.26 -11.21 -11.89
CA ILE A 215 1.09 -10.32 -11.92
C ILE A 215 0.77 -9.96 -13.37
N LYS A 216 -0.48 -10.21 -13.82
CA LYS A 216 -0.93 -10.00 -15.20
C LYS A 216 -1.73 -8.74 -15.40
N SER A 217 -2.60 -8.42 -14.45
CA SER A 217 -3.45 -7.24 -14.52
C SER A 217 -3.95 -6.80 -13.16
N ILE A 218 -4.37 -5.54 -13.10
CA ILE A 218 -5.08 -4.96 -11.95
C ILE A 218 -6.36 -4.32 -12.48
N GLU A 219 -7.51 -4.75 -12.00
CA GLU A 219 -8.79 -4.10 -12.24
C GLU A 219 -9.16 -3.23 -11.04
N ILE A 220 -9.36 -1.95 -11.27
CA ILE A 220 -9.62 -0.93 -10.25
C ILE A 220 -11.06 -0.47 -10.43
N TRP A 221 -11.86 -0.58 -9.39
CA TRP A 221 -13.26 -0.15 -9.36
C TRP A 221 -13.42 0.91 -8.28
N SER A 222 -14.04 2.04 -8.62
CA SER A 222 -14.43 3.05 -7.64
C SER A 222 -15.88 2.89 -7.21
N GLY A 223 -16.14 3.26 -5.95
CA GLY A 223 -17.45 3.32 -5.36
C GLY A 223 -17.62 4.59 -4.51
N SER A 224 -18.82 4.79 -3.97
CA SER A 224 -19.16 5.87 -3.05
C SER A 224 -19.84 5.30 -1.80
N LYS A 225 -19.86 6.07 -0.71
CA LYS A 225 -20.62 5.75 0.52
C LYS A 225 -22.13 5.66 0.29
N ILE A 226 -22.65 6.37 -0.72
CA ILE A 226 -24.08 6.37 -1.03
C ILE A 226 -24.33 5.21 -2.00
N ALA A 227 -25.11 4.22 -1.58
CA ALA A 227 -25.46 3.08 -2.40
C ALA A 227 -26.04 3.52 -3.76
N GLY A 228 -25.42 3.04 -4.84
CA GLY A 228 -25.83 3.35 -6.23
C GLY A 228 -25.18 4.59 -6.84
N THR A 229 -24.34 5.34 -6.10
CA THR A 229 -23.56 6.44 -6.65
C THR A 229 -22.11 5.99 -6.85
N TYR A 230 -21.62 6.09 -8.07
CA TYR A 230 -20.23 5.77 -8.41
C TYR A 230 -19.48 7.05 -8.76
N SER A 231 -18.28 7.20 -8.23
CA SER A 231 -17.36 8.26 -8.66
C SER A 231 -16.54 7.72 -9.83
N ASN A 232 -16.55 8.44 -10.95
CA ASN A 232 -15.86 7.99 -12.15
C ASN A 232 -14.35 8.28 -12.04
N ILE A 233 -13.53 7.28 -12.29
CA ILE A 233 -12.06 7.36 -12.18
C ILE A 233 -11.36 7.47 -13.51
N ALA A 234 -12.09 7.28 -14.62
CA ALA A 234 -11.61 7.47 -15.98
C ALA A 234 -12.69 8.11 -16.86
N GLY A 235 -12.28 8.75 -17.95
CA GLY A 235 -13.18 9.46 -18.85
C GLY A 235 -12.47 10.53 -19.67
N THR A 236 -13.24 11.34 -20.37
CA THR A 236 -12.76 12.49 -21.13
C THR A 236 -13.18 13.79 -20.44
N TYR A 237 -12.22 14.62 -20.08
CA TYR A 237 -12.42 15.82 -19.25
C TYR A 237 -11.91 17.06 -19.96
N GLU A 238 -12.51 18.22 -19.69
CA GLU A 238 -11.93 19.51 -20.02
C GLU A 238 -10.84 19.87 -19.02
N LEU A 239 -9.66 20.27 -19.52
CA LEU A 239 -8.56 20.72 -18.69
C LEU A 239 -8.61 22.24 -18.53
N THR A 240 -8.82 22.71 -17.31
CA THR A 240 -8.80 24.12 -16.93
C THR A 240 -7.66 24.41 -15.97
N GLN A 241 -7.39 25.68 -15.66
CA GLN A 241 -6.40 26.04 -14.65
C GLN A 241 -6.75 25.49 -13.25
N ASP A 242 -8.03 25.31 -12.96
CA ASP A 242 -8.52 24.79 -11.68
C ASP A 242 -8.49 23.26 -11.61
N GLY A 243 -8.48 22.55 -12.75
CA GLY A 243 -8.45 21.10 -12.80
C GLY A 243 -9.26 20.49 -13.94
N LEU A 244 -9.65 19.24 -13.74
CA LEU A 244 -10.49 18.47 -14.66
C LEU A 244 -11.98 18.75 -14.38
N SER A 245 -12.74 19.01 -15.45
CA SER A 245 -14.18 19.30 -15.36
C SER A 245 -14.92 18.72 -16.57
N ASN A 246 -16.26 18.82 -16.55
CA ASN A 246 -17.15 18.45 -17.67
C ASN A 246 -16.85 17.06 -18.26
N GLY A 247 -16.81 16.05 -17.37
CA GLY A 247 -16.53 14.67 -17.74
C GLY A 247 -17.55 14.10 -18.73
N THR A 248 -17.06 13.36 -19.73
CA THR A 248 -17.85 12.60 -20.71
C THR A 248 -17.23 11.22 -20.91
N ASN A 249 -18.01 10.23 -21.33
CA ASN A 249 -17.55 8.84 -21.47
C ASN A 249 -16.91 8.31 -20.19
N GLU A 250 -17.46 8.71 -19.07
CA GLU A 250 -16.92 8.40 -17.75
C GLU A 250 -17.19 6.95 -17.36
N THR A 251 -16.26 6.37 -16.61
CA THR A 251 -16.40 5.02 -16.04
C THR A 251 -15.79 4.95 -14.65
N ASN A 252 -16.36 4.08 -13.83
CA ASN A 252 -15.87 3.76 -12.50
C ASN A 252 -14.85 2.59 -12.51
N LYS A 253 -14.40 2.14 -13.69
CA LYS A 253 -13.45 1.03 -13.85
C LYS A 253 -12.23 1.45 -14.65
N ILE A 254 -11.04 1.04 -14.16
CA ILE A 254 -9.78 1.04 -14.92
C ILE A 254 -9.21 -0.38 -14.92
N THR A 255 -8.71 -0.83 -16.07
CA THR A 255 -7.92 -2.05 -16.20
C THR A 255 -6.48 -1.66 -16.52
N LEU A 256 -5.56 -1.99 -15.62
CA LEU A 256 -4.11 -1.87 -15.82
C LEU A 256 -3.56 -3.22 -16.26
N LYS A 257 -3.13 -3.34 -17.52
CA LYS A 257 -2.42 -4.51 -18.04
C LYS A 257 -0.95 -4.40 -17.65
N VAL A 258 -0.37 -5.48 -17.14
CA VAL A 258 0.99 -5.53 -16.64
C VAL A 258 1.86 -6.41 -17.52
N GLY A 259 2.80 -5.80 -18.26
CA GLY A 259 3.64 -6.49 -19.23
C GLY A 259 2.86 -7.12 -20.39
N THR A 260 3.55 -7.79 -21.28
CA THR A 260 2.91 -8.52 -22.39
C THR A 260 2.29 -9.84 -21.92
N ASP A 261 2.97 -10.54 -21.02
CA ASP A 261 2.57 -11.85 -20.45
C ASP A 261 2.68 -11.86 -18.91
N GLY A 262 2.47 -10.70 -18.28
CA GLY A 262 2.67 -10.51 -16.85
C GLY A 262 4.14 -10.30 -16.45
N LEU A 263 4.36 -9.82 -15.24
CA LEU A 263 5.68 -9.59 -14.64
C LEU A 263 5.89 -10.49 -13.45
N MET A 264 7.05 -11.17 -13.40
CA MET A 264 7.43 -12.03 -12.28
C MET A 264 7.65 -11.21 -11.01
N LEU A 265 7.05 -11.65 -9.90
CA LEU A 265 7.26 -11.08 -8.58
C LEU A 265 8.54 -11.61 -7.89
N ALA A 266 9.39 -12.32 -8.65
CA ALA A 266 10.54 -13.08 -8.17
C ALA A 266 11.60 -12.25 -7.43
N ASN A 267 11.66 -10.96 -7.65
CA ASN A 267 12.74 -10.15 -7.13
C ASN A 267 12.26 -9.20 -6.03
N LYS A 268 12.75 -9.40 -4.81
CA LYS A 268 13.15 -8.39 -3.87
C LYS A 268 12.12 -7.82 -2.90
N ALA A 269 10.83 -7.67 -3.23
CA ALA A 269 9.87 -7.16 -2.27
C ALA A 269 9.33 -8.30 -1.39
N THR A 270 9.98 -8.56 -0.29
CA THR A 270 9.50 -9.47 0.76
C THR A 270 8.47 -8.83 1.69
N GLY A 271 8.34 -7.51 1.64
CA GLY A 271 7.41 -6.75 2.46
C GLY A 271 6.97 -5.42 1.82
N ALA A 272 6.03 -4.77 2.45
CA ALA A 272 5.35 -3.56 1.98
C ALA A 272 6.23 -2.29 1.88
N LYS A 273 7.54 -2.38 2.10
CA LYS A 273 8.43 -1.21 2.21
C LYS A 273 9.33 -0.96 0.98
N SER A 274 9.08 -1.63 -0.15
CA SER A 274 9.90 -1.47 -1.36
C SER A 274 9.07 -0.96 -2.53
N ILE A 275 9.65 -0.04 -3.31
CA ILE A 275 9.07 0.44 -4.58
C ILE A 275 9.55 -0.36 -5.80
N GLU A 276 10.37 -1.39 -5.63
CA GLU A 276 10.96 -2.15 -6.74
C GLU A 276 9.91 -2.83 -7.61
N ASN A 277 8.81 -3.28 -7.00
CA ASN A 277 7.67 -3.89 -7.68
C ASN A 277 6.51 -2.93 -7.91
N SER A 278 6.72 -1.61 -7.81
CA SER A 278 5.65 -0.63 -7.95
C SER A 278 5.00 -0.69 -9.33
N LEU A 279 3.67 -0.60 -9.32
CA LEU A 279 2.81 -0.59 -10.50
C LEU A 279 1.92 0.65 -10.41
N TYR A 280 1.96 1.50 -11.42
CA TYR A 280 1.30 2.80 -11.39
C TYR A 280 0.06 2.83 -12.29
N ALA A 281 -0.98 3.53 -11.83
CA ALA A 281 -2.15 3.88 -12.64
C ALA A 281 -2.49 5.36 -12.51
N VAL A 282 -2.96 5.97 -13.59
CA VAL A 282 -3.47 7.35 -13.64
C VAL A 282 -4.96 7.32 -13.47
N ILE A 283 -5.50 8.13 -12.55
CA ILE A 283 -6.94 8.23 -12.27
C ILE A 283 -7.41 9.69 -12.22
N ALA A 284 -8.70 9.92 -12.42
CA ALA A 284 -9.31 11.22 -12.14
C ALA A 284 -9.28 11.50 -10.64
N PRO A 285 -8.96 12.74 -10.20
CA PRO A 285 -9.05 13.12 -8.80
C PRO A 285 -10.48 13.01 -8.26
N GLY A 286 -10.62 12.63 -7.00
CA GLY A 286 -11.93 12.53 -6.34
C GLY A 286 -11.86 11.82 -5.00
N THR A 287 -13.00 11.73 -4.31
CA THR A 287 -13.14 11.01 -3.04
C THR A 287 -14.01 9.79 -3.25
N TYR A 288 -13.45 8.60 -3.09
CA TYR A 288 -14.16 7.33 -3.31
C TYR A 288 -13.48 6.14 -2.61
N THR A 289 -14.24 5.06 -2.45
CA THR A 289 -13.72 3.74 -2.06
C THR A 289 -13.15 3.04 -3.28
N LEU A 290 -12.23 2.08 -3.07
CA LEU A 290 -11.74 1.24 -4.16
C LEU A 290 -12.00 -0.25 -3.86
N LYS A 291 -12.44 -0.97 -4.89
CA LYS A 291 -12.30 -2.42 -5.00
C LYS A 291 -11.24 -2.69 -6.05
N VAL A 292 -10.23 -3.49 -5.71
CA VAL A 292 -9.12 -3.79 -6.61
C VAL A 292 -8.95 -5.30 -6.73
N ASP A 293 -9.05 -5.80 -7.96
CA ASP A 293 -8.85 -7.20 -8.31
C ASP A 293 -7.47 -7.37 -8.96
N TYR A 294 -6.59 -8.11 -8.32
CA TYR A 294 -5.26 -8.46 -8.84
C TYR A 294 -5.32 -9.84 -9.49
N THR A 295 -4.99 -9.95 -10.78
CA THR A 295 -4.87 -11.23 -11.47
C THR A 295 -3.42 -11.70 -11.42
N VAL A 296 -3.18 -12.80 -10.73
CA VAL A 296 -1.89 -13.45 -10.55
C VAL A 296 -1.90 -14.79 -11.27
N PHE A 297 -0.85 -15.09 -12.02
CA PHE A 297 -0.66 -16.37 -12.70
C PHE A 297 0.42 -17.18 -11.99
N ASP A 298 0.07 -18.39 -11.56
CA ASP A 298 1.00 -19.35 -10.98
C ASP A 298 1.63 -20.19 -12.10
N THR A 299 2.93 -20.01 -12.31
CA THR A 299 3.68 -20.72 -13.36
C THR A 299 3.90 -22.21 -13.05
N LYS A 300 3.72 -22.66 -11.81
CA LYS A 300 3.85 -24.08 -11.42
C LYS A 300 2.57 -24.86 -11.70
N THR A 301 1.42 -24.29 -11.33
CA THR A 301 0.12 -24.91 -11.55
C THR A 301 -0.48 -24.57 -12.92
N ASN A 302 0.03 -23.54 -13.58
CA ASN A 302 -0.48 -22.98 -14.83
C ASN A 302 -1.92 -22.43 -14.69
N GLU A 303 -2.25 -21.87 -13.52
CA GLU A 303 -3.56 -21.35 -13.19
C GLU A 303 -3.52 -19.85 -12.91
N GLU A 304 -4.63 -19.17 -13.22
CA GLU A 304 -4.84 -17.78 -12.83
C GLU A 304 -5.62 -17.71 -11.52
N LYS A 305 -5.13 -16.89 -10.59
CA LYS A 305 -5.77 -16.59 -9.31
C LYS A 305 -6.15 -15.11 -9.28
N LYS A 306 -7.36 -14.80 -8.88
CA LYS A 306 -7.81 -13.43 -8.65
C LYS A 306 -7.83 -13.14 -7.14
N ILE A 307 -7.14 -12.07 -6.74
CA ILE A 307 -7.06 -11.59 -5.35
C ILE A 307 -7.78 -10.26 -5.28
N THR A 308 -8.88 -10.19 -4.54
CA THR A 308 -9.68 -8.98 -4.37
C THR A 308 -9.32 -8.26 -3.07
N LYS A 309 -9.13 -6.95 -3.13
CA LYS A 309 -8.94 -6.08 -1.96
C LYS A 309 -9.92 -4.90 -2.00
N TYR A 310 -10.39 -4.49 -0.82
CA TYR A 310 -11.29 -3.36 -0.64
C TYR A 310 -10.60 -2.29 0.19
N TYR A 311 -10.63 -1.05 -0.29
CA TYR A 311 -10.01 0.10 0.37
C TYR A 311 -11.10 1.09 0.78
N LYS A 312 -10.99 1.61 2.00
CA LYS A 312 -11.91 2.60 2.55
C LYS A 312 -11.90 3.88 1.72
N GLU A 313 -12.92 4.71 1.94
CA GLU A 313 -13.02 6.02 1.30
C GLU A 313 -11.78 6.87 1.60
N HIS A 314 -11.23 7.41 0.53
CA HIS A 314 -10.03 8.24 0.55
C HIS A 314 -10.15 9.35 -0.49
N ASN A 315 -9.53 10.51 -0.21
CA ASN A 315 -9.45 11.64 -1.15
C ASN A 315 -8.21 11.52 -2.02
N PHE A 316 -8.40 11.13 -3.27
CA PHE A 316 -7.36 11.08 -4.30
C PHE A 316 -7.20 12.45 -4.94
N GLY A 317 -6.48 13.35 -4.28
CA GLY A 317 -6.27 14.73 -4.74
C GLY A 317 -5.49 14.82 -6.04
N ALA A 318 -5.71 15.90 -6.80
CA ALA A 318 -4.89 16.19 -7.98
C ALA A 318 -3.41 16.37 -7.60
N ASN A 319 -2.50 15.90 -8.46
CA ASN A 319 -1.05 15.93 -8.23
C ASN A 319 -0.59 15.09 -7.01
N LYS A 320 -1.36 14.07 -6.63
CA LYS A 320 -1.05 13.19 -5.50
C LYS A 320 -0.74 11.77 -5.95
N ILE A 321 0.19 11.12 -5.25
CA ILE A 321 0.54 9.70 -5.43
C ILE A 321 0.09 8.96 -4.17
N CYS A 322 -0.78 7.96 -4.34
CA CYS A 322 -1.26 7.12 -3.25
C CYS A 322 -0.56 5.78 -3.28
N ASP A 323 0.23 5.47 -2.26
CA ASP A 323 0.91 4.20 -2.09
C ASP A 323 -0.06 3.14 -1.52
N ILE A 324 -0.19 2.02 -2.20
CA ILE A 324 -1.11 0.92 -1.87
C ILE A 324 -0.32 -0.38 -1.73
N PRO A 325 0.22 -0.68 -0.54
CA PRO A 325 0.89 -1.94 -0.29
C PRO A 325 -0.12 -3.10 -0.35
N VAL A 326 0.27 -4.21 -0.99
CA VAL A 326 -0.59 -5.38 -1.12
C VAL A 326 0.21 -6.67 -1.10
N CYS A 327 -0.16 -7.59 -0.21
CA CYS A 327 0.32 -8.96 -0.23
C CYS A 327 -0.47 -9.75 -1.28
N LEU A 328 0.25 -10.34 -2.25
CA LEU A 328 -0.32 -11.19 -3.32
C LEU A 328 0.05 -12.67 -3.16
N GLY A 329 0.86 -13.00 -2.15
CA GLY A 329 1.14 -14.37 -1.74
C GLY A 329 0.11 -14.90 -0.76
N SER A 330 0.35 -16.10 -0.27
CA SER A 330 -0.28 -16.57 0.95
C SER A 330 -0.03 -15.53 2.02
N THR A 331 -1.07 -15.16 2.75
CA THR A 331 -0.95 -14.09 3.74
C THR A 331 0.09 -14.53 4.76
N ASP A 332 1.17 -13.77 4.91
CA ASP A 332 2.10 -13.99 6.00
C ASP A 332 1.44 -13.49 7.27
N PHE A 333 0.70 -14.37 7.92
CA PHE A 333 0.07 -14.08 9.19
C PHE A 333 1.09 -14.09 10.31
N TYR A 334 2.32 -14.53 10.02
CA TYR A 334 3.22 -14.87 11.07
C TYR A 334 4.68 -14.53 10.74
N SER A 335 5.17 -13.49 11.36
CA SER A 335 6.58 -13.08 11.29
C SER A 335 7.50 -13.75 12.31
N GLY A 336 6.99 -14.70 13.11
CA GLY A 336 7.70 -15.23 14.27
C GLY A 336 7.54 -14.40 15.55
N TYR A 337 7.03 -13.20 15.40
CA TYR A 337 6.98 -12.18 16.46
C TYR A 337 5.66 -12.11 17.23
N ASN A 338 4.70 -13.03 16.96
CA ASN A 338 3.34 -12.94 17.49
C ASN A 338 3.09 -13.81 18.74
N TYR A 339 4.06 -14.57 19.21
CA TYR A 339 3.92 -15.35 20.44
C TYR A 339 4.30 -14.48 21.65
N TYR A 340 3.37 -14.31 22.56
CA TYR A 340 3.55 -13.50 23.77
C TYR A 340 3.09 -14.28 25.00
N MET A 341 3.78 -14.12 26.10
CA MET A 341 3.16 -14.26 27.43
C MET A 341 2.06 -13.21 27.59
N TRP A 342 1.03 -13.48 28.36
CA TRP A 342 -0.10 -12.56 28.47
C TRP A 342 0.32 -11.16 28.91
N ASP A 343 -0.03 -10.16 28.09
CA ASP A 343 0.24 -8.72 28.30
C ASP A 343 1.74 -8.35 28.44
N ALA A 344 2.65 -9.20 27.98
CA ALA A 344 4.08 -8.90 27.95
C ALA A 344 4.37 -7.75 26.98
N VAL A 345 5.38 -6.93 27.29
CA VAL A 345 5.78 -5.76 26.47
C VAL A 345 6.44 -6.22 25.16
N LYS A 346 7.20 -7.31 25.19
CA LYS A 346 7.87 -7.91 24.04
C LYS A 346 7.39 -9.32 23.79
N ASN A 347 7.56 -9.80 22.54
CA ASN A 347 7.23 -11.17 22.20
C ASN A 347 8.12 -12.18 22.95
N TYR A 348 7.66 -13.42 23.02
CA TYR A 348 8.29 -14.52 23.77
C TYR A 348 9.76 -14.77 23.40
N TRP A 349 10.10 -14.57 22.12
CA TRP A 349 11.43 -14.81 21.55
C TRP A 349 12.21 -13.54 21.22
N SER A 350 11.76 -12.37 21.69
CA SER A 350 12.30 -11.07 21.30
C SER A 350 13.84 -11.00 21.35
N GLY A 351 14.44 -10.77 20.20
CA GLY A 351 15.90 -10.74 19.98
C GLY A 351 16.50 -12.08 19.56
N HIS A 352 15.72 -13.16 19.58
CA HIS A 352 16.15 -14.53 19.30
C HIS A 352 15.15 -15.29 18.39
N GLU A 353 14.45 -14.54 17.55
CA GLU A 353 13.44 -15.08 16.64
C GLU A 353 14.10 -15.95 15.56
N TRP A 354 13.32 -16.80 14.94
CA TRP A 354 13.70 -17.82 13.96
C TRP A 354 14.51 -17.31 12.75
N ASP A 355 14.42 -16.01 12.43
CA ASP A 355 15.09 -15.34 11.31
C ASP A 355 16.21 -14.37 11.74
N THR A 356 16.61 -14.39 13.00
CA THR A 356 17.71 -13.59 13.53
C THR A 356 19.05 -14.34 13.46
N SER A 357 20.15 -13.66 13.75
CA SER A 357 21.48 -14.28 13.81
C SER A 357 21.74 -15.09 15.09
N ASP A 358 20.94 -14.87 16.14
CA ASP A 358 21.02 -15.57 17.43
C ASP A 358 19.67 -16.22 17.72
N ILE A 359 19.42 -17.36 17.08
CA ILE A 359 18.14 -18.06 17.06
C ILE A 359 17.99 -18.93 18.29
N TRP A 360 16.91 -18.72 19.06
CA TRP A 360 16.46 -19.61 20.13
C TRP A 360 15.09 -20.21 19.86
N GLN A 361 14.31 -19.55 19.00
CA GLN A 361 12.94 -19.94 18.68
C GLN A 361 12.89 -21.25 17.90
N PRO A 362 12.34 -22.34 18.48
CA PRO A 362 12.07 -23.56 17.72
C PRO A 362 11.04 -23.34 16.61
N THR A 363 11.20 -24.07 15.52
CA THR A 363 10.21 -24.18 14.44
C THR A 363 9.71 -25.63 14.36
N GLU A 364 8.84 -25.92 13.41
CA GLU A 364 8.36 -27.29 13.19
C GLU A 364 9.49 -28.30 12.96
N THR A 365 10.62 -27.87 12.36
CA THR A 365 11.75 -28.73 11.97
C THR A 365 13.02 -28.52 12.80
N ASP A 366 13.12 -27.38 13.47
CA ASP A 366 14.35 -26.97 14.14
C ASP A 366 14.11 -26.91 15.66
N ILE A 367 14.83 -27.74 16.39
CA ILE A 367 14.78 -27.78 17.85
C ILE A 367 16.02 -27.07 18.36
N TYR A 368 15.83 -26.07 19.21
CA TYR A 368 16.91 -25.33 19.86
C TYR A 368 17.00 -25.65 21.36
N PRO A 369 18.14 -25.40 22.03
CA PRO A 369 18.24 -25.55 23.48
C PRO A 369 17.19 -24.69 24.21
N PRO A 370 16.73 -25.11 25.40
CA PRO A 370 15.60 -24.48 26.09
C PRO A 370 15.97 -23.12 26.73
N PHE A 371 16.36 -22.15 25.93
CA PHE A 371 16.57 -20.76 26.35
C PHE A 371 15.25 -20.00 26.19
N TYR A 372 14.35 -20.14 27.14
CA TYR A 372 13.05 -19.47 27.14
C TYR A 372 12.84 -18.66 28.42
N PRO A 373 11.92 -17.70 28.47
CA PRO A 373 11.61 -16.94 29.67
C PRO A 373 11.08 -17.86 30.79
N GLN A 374 11.84 -17.98 31.89
CA GLN A 374 11.50 -18.85 33.03
C GLN A 374 11.11 -18.05 34.28
N SER A 375 11.51 -16.79 34.36
CA SER A 375 11.20 -15.90 35.46
C SER A 375 11.19 -14.45 35.00
N LYS A 376 10.63 -13.58 35.81
CA LYS A 376 10.62 -12.13 35.55
C LYS A 376 12.04 -11.54 35.50
N ASP A 377 12.94 -12.10 36.27
CA ASP A 377 14.30 -11.57 36.41
C ASP A 377 15.16 -11.87 35.17
N ASP A 378 14.95 -13.01 34.51
CA ASP A 378 15.69 -13.39 33.29
C ASP A 378 14.97 -12.95 32.00
N ALA A 379 13.65 -12.86 32.02
CA ALA A 379 12.83 -12.54 30.87
C ALA A 379 12.62 -11.04 30.63
N GLY A 380 12.64 -10.20 31.69
CA GLY A 380 12.39 -8.77 31.60
C GLY A 380 11.06 -8.44 30.89
N ASP A 381 11.14 -7.66 29.82
CA ASP A 381 9.96 -7.23 29.02
C ASP A 381 9.19 -8.37 28.34
N ARG A 382 9.75 -9.59 28.27
CA ARG A 382 9.10 -10.79 27.70
C ARG A 382 8.22 -11.51 28.71
N TRP A 383 8.31 -11.17 30.02
CA TRP A 383 7.53 -11.77 31.10
C TRP A 383 6.09 -11.24 31.12
N TYR A 384 5.13 -12.09 31.50
CA TYR A 384 3.73 -11.72 31.55
C TYR A 384 3.44 -10.64 32.60
N HIS A 385 2.33 -9.94 32.42
CA HIS A 385 1.82 -8.99 33.40
C HIS A 385 1.28 -9.76 34.63
N GLU A 386 1.98 -9.63 35.75
CA GLU A 386 1.62 -10.25 37.00
C GLU A 386 0.53 -9.43 37.73
N GLY A 387 -0.30 -10.11 38.51
CA GLY A 387 -1.33 -9.49 39.36
C GLY A 387 -2.59 -10.33 39.39
N VAL A 388 -3.49 -9.95 40.31
CA VAL A 388 -4.78 -10.62 40.49
C VAL A 388 -5.83 -9.92 39.64
N GLY A 389 -6.73 -10.69 39.01
CA GLY A 389 -7.86 -10.10 38.24
C GLY A 389 -8.94 -9.50 39.15
N PRO A 390 -9.85 -8.66 38.60
CA PRO A 390 -9.86 -8.27 37.18
C PRO A 390 -8.75 -7.27 36.87
N LEU A 391 -7.96 -7.57 35.86
CA LEU A 391 -6.91 -6.71 35.32
C LEU A 391 -7.26 -6.26 33.93
N GLU A 392 -6.95 -5.02 33.65
CA GLU A 392 -6.93 -4.52 32.27
C GLU A 392 -5.54 -4.71 31.68
N ALA A 393 -5.46 -5.16 30.44
CA ALA A 393 -4.22 -5.23 29.71
C ALA A 393 -3.54 -3.85 29.66
N SER A 394 -2.24 -3.80 29.88
CA SER A 394 -1.44 -2.57 29.89
C SER A 394 -0.76 -2.30 28.53
N ASN A 395 -0.37 -3.35 27.84
CA ASN A 395 0.26 -3.29 26.53
C ASN A 395 -0.73 -2.84 25.45
N THR A 396 -0.29 -1.94 24.58
CA THR A 396 -1.11 -1.39 23.48
C THR A 396 -1.64 -2.48 22.52
N LEU A 397 -0.86 -3.55 22.29
CA LEU A 397 -1.29 -4.70 21.48
C LEU A 397 -2.46 -5.43 22.16
N PHE A 398 -2.30 -5.78 23.44
CA PHE A 398 -3.32 -6.54 24.17
C PHE A 398 -4.61 -5.74 24.41
N LYS A 399 -4.53 -4.41 24.57
CA LYS A 399 -5.72 -3.53 24.64
C LYS A 399 -6.60 -3.57 23.37
N LYS A 400 -6.02 -3.98 22.25
CA LYS A 400 -6.73 -4.12 20.96
C LYS A 400 -7.31 -5.51 20.73
N LEU A 401 -6.96 -6.50 21.56
CA LEU A 401 -7.52 -7.84 21.46
C LEU A 401 -8.97 -7.85 21.95
N PRO A 402 -9.78 -8.79 21.44
CA PRO A 402 -11.12 -9.00 21.99
C PRO A 402 -11.07 -9.32 23.48
N ASN A 403 -12.02 -8.79 24.25
CA ASN A 403 -12.19 -9.20 25.63
C ASN A 403 -12.90 -10.58 25.73
N ALA A 404 -13.04 -11.12 26.94
CA ALA A 404 -13.67 -12.44 27.12
C ALA A 404 -15.12 -12.49 26.62
N ASN A 405 -15.89 -11.41 26.73
CA ASN A 405 -17.25 -11.32 26.21
C ASN A 405 -17.26 -11.37 24.67
N GLU A 406 -16.43 -10.57 24.02
CA GLU A 406 -16.30 -10.59 22.55
C GLU A 406 -15.84 -11.95 22.04
N MET A 407 -14.92 -12.62 22.75
CA MET A 407 -14.51 -14.00 22.46
C MET A 407 -15.69 -14.97 22.51
N ALA A 408 -16.53 -14.85 23.53
CA ALA A 408 -17.75 -15.67 23.65
C ALA A 408 -18.71 -15.44 22.47
N TRP A 409 -18.86 -14.20 22.01
CA TRP A 409 -19.67 -13.89 20.82
C TRP A 409 -19.09 -14.52 19.55
N TYR A 410 -17.79 -14.42 19.32
CA TYR A 410 -17.15 -15.11 18.19
C TYR A 410 -17.35 -16.61 18.23
N ILE A 411 -17.22 -17.22 19.40
CA ILE A 411 -17.35 -18.66 19.58
C ILE A 411 -18.80 -19.11 19.37
N LEU A 412 -19.76 -18.51 20.07
CA LEU A 412 -21.16 -19.00 20.10
C LEU A 412 -22.00 -18.51 18.91
N LYS A 413 -21.63 -17.40 18.26
CA LYS A 413 -22.40 -16.75 17.19
C LYS A 413 -21.60 -16.55 15.91
N GLY A 414 -20.33 -16.90 15.89
CA GLY A 414 -19.43 -16.72 14.75
C GLY A 414 -19.59 -17.76 13.65
N CYS A 415 -20.46 -18.77 13.82
CA CYS A 415 -20.69 -19.85 12.83
C CYS A 415 -19.36 -20.40 12.30
N ALA A 416 -18.57 -20.97 13.18
CA ALA A 416 -17.20 -21.42 12.94
C ALA A 416 -17.07 -22.48 11.84
N PHE A 417 -16.09 -22.31 10.94
CA PHE A 417 -15.68 -23.33 9.97
C PHE A 417 -14.21 -23.65 10.15
N TRP A 418 -13.87 -24.94 10.25
CA TRP A 418 -12.49 -25.39 10.17
C TRP A 418 -12.11 -25.65 8.71
N ASP A 419 -11.07 -24.98 8.22
CA ASP A 419 -10.60 -25.07 6.84
C ASP A 419 -9.14 -25.55 6.82
N ASP A 420 -8.92 -26.76 6.30
CA ASP A 420 -7.60 -27.36 6.11
C ASP A 420 -6.97 -27.02 4.76
N THR A 421 -7.63 -26.19 3.96
CA THR A 421 -7.20 -25.81 2.61
C THR A 421 -6.71 -24.36 2.49
N GLU A 422 -7.20 -23.46 3.37
CA GLU A 422 -6.78 -22.06 3.35
C GLU A 422 -5.29 -21.96 3.72
N LYS A 423 -4.52 -21.33 2.83
CA LYS A 423 -3.06 -21.24 2.96
C LYS A 423 -2.64 -20.03 3.79
N TRP A 424 -1.65 -20.23 4.64
CA TRP A 424 -0.98 -19.18 5.41
C TRP A 424 0.51 -19.49 5.53
N THR A 425 1.32 -18.52 5.97
CA THR A 425 2.78 -18.67 6.06
C THR A 425 3.28 -18.46 7.48
N ALA A 426 4.27 -19.25 7.87
CA ALA A 426 5.06 -19.10 9.09
C ALA A 426 6.46 -19.65 8.84
N PHE A 427 7.45 -19.14 9.54
CA PHE A 427 8.85 -19.63 9.46
C PHE A 427 9.36 -19.77 8.02
N GLY A 428 8.93 -18.86 7.13
CA GLY A 428 9.32 -18.89 5.71
C GLY A 428 8.70 -20.00 4.86
N LYS A 429 7.75 -20.78 5.41
CA LYS A 429 7.07 -21.90 4.75
C LYS A 429 5.56 -21.64 4.66
N THR A 430 4.89 -22.32 3.73
CA THR A 430 3.43 -22.29 3.57
C THR A 430 2.80 -23.48 4.25
N TYR A 431 1.73 -23.22 5.00
CA TYR A 431 0.93 -24.21 5.75
C TYR A 431 -0.54 -24.06 5.43
N THR A 432 -1.35 -24.98 5.95
CA THR A 432 -2.82 -24.94 5.91
C THR A 432 -3.38 -25.23 7.30
N GLY A 433 -4.70 -25.10 7.45
CA GLY A 433 -5.40 -25.37 8.72
C GLY A 433 -5.65 -24.10 9.53
N GLY A 434 -6.90 -23.92 9.90
CA GLY A 434 -7.33 -22.77 10.68
C GLY A 434 -8.86 -22.65 10.73
N ILE A 435 -9.33 -21.57 11.32
CA ILE A 435 -10.75 -21.37 11.57
C ILE A 435 -11.26 -20.07 10.94
N TRP A 436 -12.41 -20.14 10.31
CA TRP A 436 -13.21 -19.00 9.88
C TRP A 436 -14.24 -18.65 10.93
N LEU A 437 -14.36 -17.39 11.28
CA LEU A 437 -15.36 -16.87 12.21
C LEU A 437 -16.01 -15.61 11.62
N LYS A 438 -17.30 -15.42 11.82
CA LYS A 438 -17.98 -14.17 11.43
C LYS A 438 -17.38 -12.98 12.15
N LYS A 439 -17.29 -11.85 11.44
CA LYS A 439 -16.89 -10.56 11.99
C LYS A 439 -17.87 -10.09 13.07
N LEU A 440 -17.35 -9.38 14.07
CA LEU A 440 -18.15 -8.91 15.21
C LEU A 440 -19.30 -7.98 14.76
N SER A 441 -19.05 -7.17 13.74
CA SER A 441 -20.07 -6.29 13.14
C SER A 441 -21.24 -7.07 12.51
N VAL A 442 -20.97 -8.24 11.93
CA VAL A 442 -22.00 -9.14 11.37
C VAL A 442 -22.77 -9.80 12.50
N ILE A 443 -22.07 -10.35 13.50
CA ILE A 443 -22.66 -10.95 14.69
C ILE A 443 -23.59 -9.97 15.41
N ALA A 444 -23.13 -8.74 15.62
CA ALA A 444 -23.92 -7.71 16.27
C ALA A 444 -25.22 -7.41 15.50
N LYS A 445 -25.12 -7.24 14.17
CA LYS A 445 -26.27 -6.98 13.29
C LYS A 445 -27.29 -8.13 13.33
N GLU A 446 -26.83 -9.38 13.23
CA GLU A 446 -27.70 -10.57 13.27
C GLU A 446 -28.41 -10.71 14.61
N ASN A 447 -27.79 -10.29 15.72
CA ASN A 447 -28.36 -10.33 17.06
C ASN A 447 -29.06 -9.02 17.48
N LYS A 448 -29.26 -8.06 16.55
CA LYS A 448 -29.90 -6.75 16.80
C LYS A 448 -29.22 -5.94 17.91
N LYS A 449 -27.91 -5.96 17.94
CA LYS A 449 -27.03 -5.26 18.89
C LYS A 449 -26.07 -4.33 18.17
N TYR A 450 -25.44 -3.43 18.90
CA TYR A 450 -24.26 -2.69 18.47
C TYR A 450 -22.99 -3.47 18.85
N THR A 451 -21.91 -3.28 18.12
CA THR A 451 -20.62 -3.92 18.45
C THR A 451 -20.12 -3.58 19.85
N GLY A 452 -20.40 -2.38 20.33
CA GLY A 452 -20.10 -1.97 21.72
C GLY A 452 -20.81 -2.83 22.79
N ASP A 453 -22.05 -3.26 22.52
CA ASP A 453 -22.82 -4.08 23.46
C ASP A 453 -22.18 -5.46 23.68
N LEU A 454 -21.48 -5.97 22.66
CA LEU A 454 -20.82 -7.28 22.70
C LEU A 454 -19.59 -7.28 23.62
N LYS A 455 -19.07 -6.12 23.95
CA LYS A 455 -17.99 -5.96 24.93
C LYS A 455 -18.45 -6.04 26.37
N GLU A 456 -19.70 -5.69 26.61
CA GLU A 456 -20.24 -5.54 27.98
C GLU A 456 -20.76 -6.86 28.56
N ALA A 457 -21.26 -7.77 27.72
CA ALA A 457 -21.75 -9.07 28.17
C ALA A 457 -21.61 -10.13 27.07
N ASP A 458 -21.47 -11.37 27.49
CA ASP A 458 -21.50 -12.57 26.64
C ASP A 458 -22.91 -12.81 26.03
N PRO A 459 -23.10 -13.79 25.14
CA PRO A 459 -24.41 -14.13 24.59
C PRO A 459 -25.48 -14.55 25.62
N PHE A 460 -25.09 -14.93 26.83
CA PHE A 460 -26.00 -15.31 27.92
C PHE A 460 -26.32 -14.14 28.88
N GLY A 461 -25.69 -12.98 28.66
CA GLY A 461 -25.87 -11.77 29.47
C GLY A 461 -24.94 -11.67 30.70
N SER A 462 -23.91 -12.51 30.78
CA SER A 462 -22.89 -12.45 31.83
C SER A 462 -21.69 -11.61 31.38
N ASP A 463 -21.14 -10.82 32.28
CA ASP A 463 -19.86 -10.15 32.05
C ASP A 463 -18.69 -11.01 32.52
N LEU A 464 -18.02 -11.67 31.58
CA LEU A 464 -16.91 -12.60 31.84
C LEU A 464 -15.63 -11.91 32.32
N ARG A 465 -15.60 -10.58 32.34
CA ARG A 465 -14.48 -9.81 32.95
C ARG A 465 -14.57 -9.83 34.46
N THR A 466 -15.77 -10.01 35.01
CA THR A 466 -16.05 -10.00 36.47
C THR A 466 -16.63 -11.29 36.99
N ASN A 467 -17.16 -12.14 36.12
CA ASN A 467 -17.75 -13.42 36.47
C ASN A 467 -17.05 -14.56 35.69
N ASN A 468 -16.95 -15.72 36.31
CA ASN A 468 -16.49 -16.90 35.58
C ASN A 468 -17.62 -17.44 34.68
N PRO A 469 -17.27 -18.11 33.56
CA PRO A 469 -18.25 -18.80 32.73
C PRO A 469 -19.07 -19.78 33.58
N ASP A 470 -20.38 -19.82 33.33
CA ASP A 470 -21.25 -20.79 34.00
C ASP A 470 -20.90 -22.23 33.55
N PRO A 471 -20.55 -23.13 34.46
CA PRO A 471 -20.24 -24.52 34.10
C PRO A 471 -21.36 -25.24 33.36
N LEU A 472 -22.62 -24.80 33.52
CA LEU A 472 -23.78 -25.37 32.83
C LEU A 472 -23.95 -24.84 31.40
N HIS A 473 -23.26 -23.71 31.08
CA HIS A 473 -23.28 -23.08 29.78
C HIS A 473 -21.85 -22.84 29.29
N PRO A 474 -21.11 -23.88 28.91
CA PRO A 474 -19.73 -23.73 28.45
C PRO A 474 -19.69 -22.89 27.16
N ILE A 475 -18.71 -21.98 27.08
CA ILE A 475 -18.45 -21.21 25.86
C ILE A 475 -17.70 -22.13 24.88
N TYR A 476 -18.46 -22.92 24.16
CA TYR A 476 -17.99 -23.93 23.21
C TYR A 476 -18.93 -24.02 22.00
N TYR A 477 -18.35 -24.26 20.84
CA TYR A 477 -19.08 -24.45 19.60
C TYR A 477 -18.41 -25.53 18.74
N SER A 478 -19.20 -26.40 18.07
CA SER A 478 -18.69 -27.37 17.11
C SER A 478 -18.49 -26.71 15.76
N ALA A 479 -17.23 -26.57 15.34
CA ALA A 479 -16.91 -25.99 14.05
C ALA A 479 -17.33 -26.94 12.89
N THR A 480 -17.88 -26.37 11.83
CA THR A 480 -18.21 -27.10 10.60
C THR A 480 -16.94 -27.31 9.79
N ILE A 481 -16.71 -28.51 9.27
CA ILE A 481 -15.58 -28.77 8.37
C ILE A 481 -15.84 -28.11 7.00
N GLY A 482 -14.88 -27.36 6.50
CA GLY A 482 -14.95 -26.64 5.24
C GLY A 482 -14.77 -25.13 5.43
N ARG A 483 -15.27 -24.35 4.49
CA ARG A 483 -15.14 -22.88 4.48
C ARG A 483 -16.49 -22.21 4.21
N PRO A 484 -16.66 -20.92 4.56
CA PRO A 484 -17.82 -20.14 4.14
C PRO A 484 -17.94 -20.11 2.61
N THR A 485 -19.16 -19.97 2.10
CA THR A 485 -19.38 -19.80 0.66
C THR A 485 -18.74 -18.52 0.14
N ASP A 486 -18.40 -18.45 -1.15
CA ASP A 486 -17.79 -17.27 -1.75
C ASP A 486 -18.65 -15.99 -1.62
N SER A 487 -19.98 -16.14 -1.52
CA SER A 487 -20.89 -15.03 -1.27
C SER A 487 -20.87 -14.53 0.19
N GLU A 488 -20.51 -15.39 1.13
CA GLU A 488 -20.51 -15.09 2.58
C GLU A 488 -19.13 -14.75 3.13
N ILE A 489 -18.06 -15.14 2.43
CA ILE A 489 -16.68 -15.08 2.94
C ILE A 489 -16.25 -13.68 3.40
N ASN A 490 -16.80 -12.62 2.79
CA ASN A 490 -16.56 -11.23 3.21
C ASN A 490 -17.13 -10.90 4.61
N SER A 491 -18.04 -11.72 5.12
CA SER A 491 -18.62 -11.63 6.47
C SER A 491 -17.77 -12.34 7.51
N TYR A 492 -16.73 -13.04 7.09
CA TYR A 492 -15.85 -13.84 7.94
C TYR A 492 -14.42 -13.29 7.94
N PHE A 493 -13.64 -13.73 8.91
CA PHE A 493 -12.19 -13.61 8.97
C PHE A 493 -11.59 -14.96 9.32
N PHE A 494 -10.32 -15.15 8.98
CA PHE A 494 -9.61 -16.41 9.18
C PHE A 494 -8.55 -16.26 10.27
N LEU A 495 -8.43 -17.27 11.14
CA LEU A 495 -7.33 -17.41 12.10
C LEU A 495 -6.58 -18.71 11.82
N PRO A 496 -5.28 -18.67 11.49
CA PRO A 496 -4.48 -19.86 11.26
C PRO A 496 -4.24 -20.67 12.54
N ALA A 497 -4.03 -21.96 12.40
CA ALA A 497 -3.71 -22.88 13.49
C ALA A 497 -2.21 -22.79 13.83
N LEU A 498 -1.81 -21.74 14.53
CA LEU A 498 -0.40 -21.43 14.83
C LEU A 498 0.18 -22.22 16.00
N GLY A 499 -0.59 -23.11 16.65
CA GLY A 499 -0.12 -23.78 17.85
C GLY A 499 0.21 -22.82 19.00
N ASN A 500 1.07 -23.25 19.89
CA ASN A 500 1.58 -22.46 21.00
C ASN A 500 2.96 -22.94 21.45
N TYR A 501 3.68 -22.08 22.16
CA TYR A 501 4.90 -22.47 22.89
C TYR A 501 4.57 -22.76 24.34
N HIS A 502 5.16 -23.83 24.86
CA HIS A 502 5.13 -24.19 26.27
C HIS A 502 6.55 -24.62 26.70
N GLU A 503 7.04 -24.02 27.77
CA GLU A 503 8.39 -24.28 28.30
C GLU A 503 9.49 -24.25 27.20
N GLY A 504 9.38 -23.24 26.33
CA GLY A 504 10.35 -23.03 25.25
C GLY A 504 10.20 -23.93 24.03
N ASN A 505 9.29 -24.90 24.03
CA ASN A 505 9.04 -25.79 22.91
C ASN A 505 7.78 -25.39 22.15
N LEU A 506 7.80 -25.48 20.82
CA LEU A 506 6.59 -25.52 20.04
C LEU A 506 5.91 -26.85 20.35
N GLU A 507 4.70 -26.79 20.94
CA GLU A 507 4.03 -27.99 21.46
C GLU A 507 3.76 -28.98 20.33
N ASP A 508 4.13 -30.24 20.55
CA ASP A 508 3.98 -31.32 19.57
C ASP A 508 2.54 -31.44 19.10
N ASN A 509 2.34 -31.58 17.78
CA ASN A 509 1.05 -31.71 17.12
C ASN A 509 0.07 -30.54 17.31
N THR A 510 0.51 -29.41 17.84
CA THR A 510 -0.37 -28.22 17.95
C THR A 510 -0.27 -27.31 16.71
N PHE A 511 0.93 -27.16 16.17
CA PHE A 511 1.16 -26.37 14.98
C PHE A 511 0.45 -26.99 13.76
N THR A 512 -0.27 -26.19 12.99
CA THR A 512 -1.20 -26.55 11.90
C THR A 512 -2.48 -27.29 12.31
N SER A 513 -2.60 -27.71 13.57
CA SER A 513 -3.75 -28.50 14.05
C SER A 513 -4.62 -27.72 15.03
N VAL A 514 -4.05 -26.81 15.81
CA VAL A 514 -4.80 -25.97 16.76
C VAL A 514 -4.31 -24.52 16.73
N GLY A 515 -5.19 -23.61 17.13
CA GLY A 515 -4.87 -22.22 17.40
C GLY A 515 -5.19 -21.83 18.82
N LEU A 516 -4.31 -21.06 19.45
CA LEU A 516 -4.46 -20.55 20.80
C LEU A 516 -4.19 -19.04 20.81
N TYR A 517 -5.23 -18.25 21.02
CA TYR A 517 -5.19 -16.80 20.87
C TYR A 517 -5.61 -16.06 22.14
N TRP A 518 -4.79 -15.15 22.63
CA TRP A 518 -5.08 -14.37 23.82
C TRP A 518 -6.29 -13.45 23.68
N SER A 519 -7.05 -13.31 24.78
CA SER A 519 -7.96 -12.18 24.98
C SER A 519 -7.28 -11.05 25.76
N SER A 520 -7.90 -9.88 25.79
CA SER A 520 -7.48 -8.78 26.67
C SER A 520 -7.92 -8.94 28.13
N SER A 521 -8.60 -10.04 28.48
CA SER A 521 -9.22 -10.27 29.79
C SER A 521 -8.58 -11.41 30.57
N VAL A 522 -8.64 -11.33 31.88
CA VAL A 522 -8.21 -12.35 32.83
C VAL A 522 -9.40 -12.79 33.71
N PRO A 523 -9.41 -14.04 34.19
CA PRO A 523 -10.38 -14.46 35.21
C PRO A 523 -10.11 -13.75 36.55
N ASN A 524 -11.15 -13.56 37.34
CA ASN A 524 -11.08 -12.83 38.59
C ASN A 524 -10.59 -13.66 39.80
N ASP A 525 -10.45 -14.97 39.65
CA ASP A 525 -10.22 -15.93 40.72
C ASP A 525 -8.82 -16.58 40.68
N ASP A 526 -8.05 -16.44 39.59
CA ASP A 526 -6.72 -17.03 39.46
C ASP A 526 -5.71 -16.05 38.84
N PRO A 527 -4.69 -15.61 39.60
CA PRO A 527 -3.71 -14.64 39.12
C PRO A 527 -2.72 -15.17 38.09
N LYS A 528 -2.73 -16.49 37.82
CA LYS A 528 -1.84 -17.11 36.87
C LYS A 528 -2.49 -17.30 35.49
N LEU A 529 -3.81 -17.16 35.41
CA LEU A 529 -4.57 -17.48 34.20
C LEU A 529 -5.03 -16.23 33.44
N ALA A 530 -5.17 -16.36 32.13
CA ALA A 530 -5.86 -15.39 31.28
C ALA A 530 -6.80 -16.13 30.32
N TYR A 531 -7.82 -15.43 29.80
CA TYR A 531 -8.71 -16.01 28.80
C TYR A 531 -8.03 -16.10 27.44
N SER A 532 -8.29 -17.20 26.74
CA SER A 532 -7.86 -17.40 25.35
C SER A 532 -8.93 -18.11 24.56
N MET A 533 -8.95 -17.88 23.24
CA MET A 533 -9.70 -18.70 22.30
C MET A 533 -8.82 -19.89 21.88
N TYR A 534 -9.33 -21.08 22.07
CA TYR A 534 -8.71 -22.33 21.66
C TYR A 534 -9.58 -23.02 20.62
N PHE A 535 -9.00 -23.39 19.48
CA PHE A 535 -9.73 -24.07 18.42
C PHE A 535 -8.87 -25.12 17.70
N GLY A 536 -9.55 -26.06 17.09
CA GLY A 536 -8.96 -27.10 16.24
C GLY A 536 -10.01 -27.67 15.30
N GLU A 537 -9.67 -28.77 14.66
CA GLU A 537 -10.60 -29.46 13.79
C GLU A 537 -11.89 -29.84 14.55
N GLY A 538 -12.99 -29.23 14.09
CA GLY A 538 -14.34 -29.52 14.64
C GLY A 538 -14.70 -28.78 15.94
N PHE A 539 -13.88 -27.92 16.50
CA PHE A 539 -14.24 -27.20 17.73
C PHE A 539 -13.63 -25.79 17.84
N VAL A 540 -14.30 -24.95 18.62
CA VAL A 540 -13.77 -23.68 19.14
C VAL A 540 -14.33 -23.42 20.52
N MET A 541 -13.50 -22.96 21.48
CA MET A 541 -13.90 -22.73 22.85
C MET A 541 -13.13 -21.59 23.51
N LEU A 542 -13.75 -21.01 24.54
CA LEU A 542 -13.07 -20.12 25.48
C LEU A 542 -12.45 -20.98 26.59
N GLN A 543 -11.16 -20.81 26.82
CA GLN A 543 -10.47 -21.48 27.89
C GLN A 543 -9.66 -20.50 28.76
N ARG A 544 -9.19 -20.99 29.89
CA ARG A 544 -8.31 -20.30 30.82
C ARG A 544 -6.91 -20.89 30.66
N THR A 545 -5.95 -20.06 30.24
CA THR A 545 -4.59 -20.48 29.90
C THR A 545 -3.60 -19.81 30.80
N ASP A 546 -2.54 -20.51 31.21
CA ASP A 546 -1.47 -19.95 32.03
C ASP A 546 -0.83 -18.75 31.28
N ARG A 547 -0.67 -17.63 31.97
CA ARG A 547 -0.14 -16.38 31.41
C ARG A 547 1.30 -16.51 30.91
N ALA A 548 2.04 -17.49 31.43
CA ALA A 548 3.42 -17.79 31.03
C ALA A 548 3.51 -18.61 29.72
N HIS A 549 2.40 -19.12 29.19
CA HIS A 549 2.39 -19.74 27.86
C HIS A 549 2.74 -18.73 26.77
N GLY A 550 3.59 -19.10 25.85
CA GLY A 550 3.87 -18.34 24.65
C GLY A 550 2.74 -18.49 23.59
N CYS A 551 1.55 -18.04 23.94
CA CYS A 551 0.40 -18.08 23.04
C CYS A 551 0.47 -17.00 21.97
N VAL A 552 -0.36 -17.10 20.95
CA VAL A 552 -0.45 -16.07 19.92
C VAL A 552 -1.29 -14.92 20.42
N ALA A 553 -0.64 -13.80 20.72
CA ALA A 553 -1.31 -12.51 20.88
C ALA A 553 -1.53 -11.94 19.49
N ALA A 554 -2.44 -12.49 18.77
CA ALA A 554 -2.66 -12.07 17.42
C ALA A 554 -2.94 -10.58 17.32
N GLN A 555 -2.56 -10.02 16.23
CA GLN A 555 -3.09 -8.77 15.69
C GLN A 555 -4.63 -8.74 15.87
N PRO A 556 -5.30 -7.58 15.88
CA PRO A 556 -6.75 -7.51 16.03
C PRO A 556 -7.44 -8.52 15.12
N PHE A 557 -8.31 -9.37 15.69
CA PHE A 557 -8.87 -10.56 15.04
C PHE A 557 -9.36 -10.33 13.61
N GLU A 558 -10.04 -9.27 13.33
CA GLU A 558 -10.63 -9.00 12.00
C GLU A 558 -9.66 -8.35 11.00
N SER A 559 -8.40 -8.14 11.36
CA SER A 559 -7.40 -7.52 10.46
C SER A 559 -6.78 -8.49 9.44
N PHE A 560 -7.17 -9.77 9.47
CA PHE A 560 -6.62 -10.82 8.63
C PHE A 560 -7.36 -11.00 7.28
N ARG A 561 -7.92 -9.92 6.70
CA ARG A 561 -8.25 -9.83 5.26
C ARG A 561 -8.48 -8.43 4.79
#